data_753570ccdeca1fc6baf2ec34265880c3
#
_entry.id   753570ccdeca1fc6baf2ec34265880c3
#
_cell.length_a   1.000
_cell.length_b   1.000
_cell.length_c   1.000
_cell.angle_alpha   90.00
_cell.angle_beta   90.00
_cell.angle_gamma   90.00
#
_symmetry.space_group_name_H-M   'P 1'
#
loop_
_entity.id
_entity.type
_entity.pdbx_description
1 polymer ?
#
loop_
_entity_poly.entity_id
_entity_poly.type
_entity_poly.pdbx_seq_one_letter_code
_entity_poly.pdbx_strand_id
1 'polypeptide(L)'
;LPSLFIPGSSTTGVATVSALRFSQEYTHRSPSFVFAALSRFSVGLNVLGATVNNGPLPDGQFVSWLGQAQAVKRIEEWWGIQLLGRVAAQIANDRLFPLEQMPVGGRFSVRGYRENTLVRDDAVLTSFESRVPLLRFASGEDRLQFAQFVDFGRAWNAKGHTPDPHTLASVGVGLRWTILPQERARFEVYWGQQLNHVRGGEGNMQDHGIHLQLVVQAL
;
A
#
# COMPACT_ATOMS: atom_id res chain seq x y z
N LEU A 1 25.13 -8.20 -16.30
CA LEU A 1 24.61 -7.86 -14.97
C LEU A 1 23.74 -6.61 -15.14
N PRO A 2 22.44 -6.60 -14.71
CA PRO A 2 21.69 -5.38 -14.69
C PRO A 2 22.42 -4.38 -13.79
N SER A 3 22.54 -3.13 -14.26
CA SER A 3 23.19 -2.08 -13.50
C SER A 3 22.44 -1.87 -12.17
N LEU A 4 23.08 -2.13 -11.07
CA LEU A 4 22.58 -1.85 -9.71
C LEU A 4 22.55 -0.35 -9.38
N PHE A 5 22.74 0.52 -10.39
CA PHE A 5 22.76 1.96 -10.18
C PHE A 5 21.35 2.52 -10.09
N ILE A 6 21.05 3.12 -8.95
CA ILE A 6 19.86 3.94 -8.75
C ILE A 6 19.98 5.17 -9.68
N PRO A 7 19.02 5.43 -10.56
CA PRO A 7 19.06 6.63 -11.40
C PRO A 7 19.24 7.89 -10.52
N GLY A 8 20.20 8.74 -10.89
CA GLY A 8 20.52 9.96 -10.14
C GLY A 8 21.47 9.76 -8.95
N SER A 9 21.90 8.54 -8.67
CA SER A 9 22.91 8.30 -7.63
C SER A 9 24.30 8.82 -8.03
N SER A 10 25.19 8.99 -7.05
CA SER A 10 26.60 9.27 -7.28
C SER A 10 27.27 8.17 -8.10
N THR A 11 28.51 8.41 -8.56
CA THR A 11 29.34 7.40 -9.25
C THR A 11 29.58 6.13 -8.42
N THR A 12 29.38 6.20 -7.11
CA THR A 12 29.46 5.07 -6.17
C THR A 12 28.14 4.33 -6.00
N GLY A 13 27.05 4.74 -6.68
CA GLY A 13 25.73 4.13 -6.54
C GLY A 13 24.95 4.57 -5.30
N VAL A 14 25.45 5.56 -4.54
CA VAL A 14 24.80 6.08 -3.33
C VAL A 14 23.98 7.31 -3.65
N ALA A 15 22.74 7.36 -3.18
CA ALA A 15 21.90 8.56 -3.17
C ALA A 15 21.59 8.93 -1.71
N THR A 16 21.82 10.18 -1.36
CA THR A 16 21.56 10.72 -0.01
C THR A 16 20.41 11.72 -0.07
N VAL A 17 19.42 11.55 0.78
CA VAL A 17 18.27 12.45 0.92
C VAL A 17 18.26 13.03 2.31
N SER A 18 18.21 14.36 2.42
CA SER A 18 17.99 15.09 3.67
C SER A 18 16.62 15.74 3.59
N ALA A 19 15.66 15.26 4.37
CA ALA A 19 14.29 15.75 4.29
C ALA A 19 13.71 16.14 5.66
N LEU A 20 13.04 17.28 5.70
CA LEU A 20 12.18 17.67 6.81
C LEU A 20 10.77 17.14 6.54
N ARG A 21 10.18 16.47 7.55
CA ARG A 21 8.83 15.90 7.44
C ARG A 21 7.93 16.43 8.54
N PHE A 22 6.74 16.87 8.14
CA PHE A 22 5.67 17.26 9.04
C PHE A 22 4.48 16.33 8.84
N SER A 23 4.06 15.64 9.89
CA SER A 23 2.95 14.70 9.86
C SER A 23 1.84 15.10 10.81
N GLN A 24 0.60 14.92 10.38
CA GLN A 24 -0.60 15.08 11.18
C GLN A 24 -1.37 13.74 11.13
N GLU A 25 -1.76 13.27 12.30
CA GLU A 25 -2.52 12.02 12.44
C GLU A 25 -3.83 12.31 13.17
N TYR A 26 -4.89 11.69 12.71
CA TYR A 26 -6.19 11.74 13.34
C TYR A 26 -6.76 10.34 13.46
N THR A 27 -7.28 10.00 14.65
CA THR A 27 -7.95 8.72 14.88
C THR A 27 -9.24 8.98 15.65
N HIS A 28 -10.34 8.45 15.11
CA HIS A 28 -11.63 8.40 15.78
C HIS A 28 -12.03 6.94 15.99
N ARG A 29 -12.50 6.59 17.20
CA ARG A 29 -12.95 5.24 17.53
C ARG A 29 -14.29 5.29 18.25
N SER A 30 -15.21 4.45 17.79
CA SER A 30 -16.46 4.14 18.48
C SER A 30 -16.68 2.61 18.46
N PRO A 31 -17.64 2.06 19.17
CA PRO A 31 -17.87 0.62 19.21
C PRO A 31 -18.08 -0.04 17.84
N SER A 32 -18.69 0.66 16.90
CA SER A 32 -19.00 0.13 15.56
C SER A 32 -18.25 0.80 14.43
N PHE A 33 -17.41 1.82 14.69
CA PHE A 33 -16.73 2.58 13.66
C PHE A 33 -15.34 3.05 14.09
N VAL A 34 -14.36 2.80 13.24
CA VAL A 34 -13.00 3.30 13.41
C VAL A 34 -12.61 4.06 12.14
N PHE A 35 -12.08 5.24 12.30
CA PHE A 35 -11.50 6.05 11.23
C PHE A 35 -10.11 6.50 11.64
N ALA A 36 -9.15 6.37 10.72
CA ALA A 36 -7.80 6.88 10.91
C ALA A 36 -7.35 7.61 9.64
N ALA A 37 -6.66 8.71 9.79
CA ALA A 37 -6.09 9.49 8.69
C ALA A 37 -4.69 9.98 9.05
N LEU A 38 -3.83 10.03 8.03
CA LEU A 38 -2.48 10.59 8.06
C LEU A 38 -2.33 11.60 6.93
N SER A 39 -1.76 12.75 7.23
CA SER A 39 -1.28 13.72 6.24
C SER A 39 0.18 14.01 6.54
N ARG A 40 1.06 13.84 5.56
CA ARG A 40 2.50 14.09 5.69
C ARG A 40 3.00 14.96 4.56
N PHE A 41 3.64 16.06 4.91
CA PHE A 41 4.44 16.87 4.00
C PHE A 41 5.92 16.55 4.19
N SER A 42 6.64 16.39 3.09
CA SER A 42 8.08 16.18 3.07
C SER A 42 8.74 17.23 2.18
N VAL A 43 9.80 17.85 2.68
CA VAL A 43 10.60 18.82 1.94
C VAL A 43 12.04 18.34 1.92
N GLY A 44 12.52 17.92 0.76
CA GLY A 44 13.90 17.56 0.52
C GLY A 44 14.78 18.81 0.43
N LEU A 45 15.89 18.80 1.16
CA LEU A 45 16.79 19.93 1.31
C LEU A 45 18.20 19.59 0.83
N ASN A 46 18.85 20.57 0.19
CA ASN A 46 20.26 20.44 -0.19
C ASN A 46 21.17 20.73 1.00
N VAL A 47 21.16 19.84 2.00
CA VAL A 47 22.01 19.93 3.20
C VAL A 47 22.55 18.55 3.57
N LEU A 48 23.55 18.49 4.43
CA LEU A 48 24.13 17.26 4.97
C LEU A 48 24.55 16.24 3.89
N GLY A 49 25.06 16.73 2.75
CA GLY A 49 25.50 15.85 1.66
C GLY A 49 24.38 15.26 0.82
N ALA A 50 23.21 15.88 0.80
CA ALA A 50 22.12 15.44 -0.08
C ALA A 50 22.56 15.44 -1.54
N THR A 51 22.15 14.42 -2.27
CA THR A 51 22.44 14.28 -3.69
C THR A 51 21.61 15.28 -4.48
N VAL A 52 22.27 16.19 -5.20
CA VAL A 52 21.63 17.18 -6.08
C VAL A 52 22.00 16.89 -7.50
N ASN A 53 20.99 16.78 -8.36
CA ASN A 53 21.15 16.55 -9.79
C ASN A 53 20.55 17.70 -10.59
N ASN A 54 21.28 18.14 -11.59
CA ASN A 54 20.78 19.11 -12.56
C ASN A 54 20.13 18.35 -13.73
N GLY A 55 18.85 18.61 -14.02
CA GLY A 55 18.19 18.04 -15.20
C GLY A 55 17.14 16.97 -14.88
N PRO A 56 16.98 15.93 -15.73
CA PRO A 56 15.86 15.00 -15.65
C PRO A 56 16.03 13.85 -14.64
N LEU A 57 17.08 13.82 -13.86
CA LEU A 57 17.34 12.77 -12.87
C LEU A 57 16.60 13.06 -11.55
N PRO A 58 16.31 12.02 -10.74
CA PRO A 58 15.81 12.21 -9.38
C PRO A 58 16.76 13.10 -8.57
N ASP A 59 16.17 13.97 -7.72
CA ASP A 59 16.89 14.96 -6.94
C ASP A 59 16.52 14.84 -5.46
N GLY A 60 17.46 15.19 -4.58
CA GLY A 60 17.23 15.32 -3.14
C GLY A 60 16.42 16.56 -2.77
N GLN A 61 16.16 17.48 -3.70
CA GLN A 61 15.34 18.66 -3.51
C GLN A 61 13.94 18.42 -4.08
N PHE A 62 12.96 18.23 -3.21
CA PHE A 62 11.58 17.98 -3.61
C PHE A 62 10.60 18.49 -2.55
N VAL A 63 9.35 18.62 -2.94
CA VAL A 63 8.22 18.74 -2.02
C VAL A 63 7.24 17.63 -2.37
N SER A 64 6.87 16.83 -1.38
CA SER A 64 5.85 15.81 -1.56
C SER A 64 4.81 15.86 -0.44
N TRP A 65 3.60 15.45 -0.78
CA TRP A 65 2.51 15.23 0.15
C TRP A 65 2.04 13.79 0.05
N LEU A 66 1.90 13.12 1.20
CA LEU A 66 1.30 11.80 1.36
C LEU A 66 0.06 11.93 2.24
N GLY A 67 -1.09 11.58 1.68
CA GLY A 67 -2.35 11.44 2.40
C GLY A 67 -2.77 9.99 2.47
N GLN A 68 -3.21 9.53 3.64
CA GLN A 68 -3.76 8.19 3.83
C GLN A 68 -5.00 8.28 4.71
N ALA A 69 -6.04 7.53 4.39
CA ALA A 69 -7.20 7.38 5.25
C ALA A 69 -7.74 5.95 5.19
N GLN A 70 -8.25 5.48 6.32
CA GLN A 70 -8.94 4.20 6.41
C GLN A 70 -10.14 4.30 7.32
N ALA A 71 -11.19 3.59 6.97
CA ALA A 71 -12.40 3.47 7.76
C ALA A 71 -12.82 2.02 7.89
N VAL A 72 -13.27 1.63 9.06
CA VAL A 72 -13.87 0.31 9.33
C VAL A 72 -15.21 0.55 10.00
N LYS A 73 -16.27 0.03 9.41
CA LYS A 73 -17.62 0.05 9.97
C LYS A 73 -18.11 -1.38 10.20
N ARG A 74 -18.50 -1.71 11.44
CA ARG A 74 -19.18 -2.95 11.77
C ARG A 74 -20.70 -2.71 11.78
N ILE A 75 -21.44 -3.55 11.07
CA ILE A 75 -22.89 -3.49 10.96
C ILE A 75 -23.48 -4.69 11.69
N GLU A 76 -23.87 -4.49 12.96
CA GLU A 76 -24.37 -5.57 13.80
C GLU A 76 -25.68 -6.15 13.30
N GLU A 77 -26.56 -5.31 12.70
CA GLU A 77 -27.84 -5.71 12.11
C GLU A 77 -27.66 -6.70 10.95
N TRP A 78 -26.49 -6.72 10.33
CA TRP A 78 -26.12 -7.62 9.25
C TRP A 78 -25.09 -8.66 9.73
N TRP A 79 -25.41 -9.32 10.84
CA TRP A 79 -24.56 -10.36 11.45
C TRP A 79 -23.14 -9.91 11.79
N GLY A 80 -22.93 -8.61 12.00
CA GLY A 80 -21.62 -8.06 12.31
C GLY A 80 -20.67 -8.01 11.11
N ILE A 81 -21.19 -7.88 9.89
CA ILE A 81 -20.38 -7.63 8.70
C ILE A 81 -19.55 -6.37 8.90
N GLN A 82 -18.28 -6.45 8.53
CA GLN A 82 -17.37 -5.31 8.56
C GLN A 82 -17.16 -4.78 7.14
N LEU A 83 -17.33 -3.47 6.97
CA LEU A 83 -16.98 -2.75 5.75
C LEU A 83 -15.70 -1.96 5.99
N LEU A 84 -14.73 -2.12 5.12
CA LEU A 84 -13.45 -1.43 5.19
C LEU A 84 -13.25 -0.61 3.91
N GLY A 85 -12.88 0.65 4.09
CA GLY A 85 -12.44 1.53 3.02
C GLY A 85 -11.03 2.02 3.31
N ARG A 86 -10.17 2.05 2.30
CA ARG A 86 -8.83 2.65 2.38
C ARG A 86 -8.58 3.50 1.16
N VAL A 87 -7.93 4.63 1.37
CA VAL A 87 -7.43 5.49 0.31
C VAL A 87 -6.04 5.98 0.70
N ALA A 88 -5.15 6.06 -0.28
CA ALA A 88 -3.86 6.70 -0.13
C ALA A 88 -3.53 7.48 -1.41
N ALA A 89 -2.88 8.62 -1.27
CA ALA A 89 -2.41 9.41 -2.39
C ALA A 89 -1.07 10.05 -2.05
N GLN A 90 -0.16 10.05 -3.03
CA GLN A 90 1.09 10.80 -2.98
C GLN A 90 1.18 11.70 -4.19
N ILE A 91 1.60 12.93 -3.97
CA ILE A 91 1.86 13.92 -5.03
C ILE A 91 3.21 14.58 -4.72
N ALA A 92 4.06 14.66 -5.73
CA ALA A 92 5.37 15.30 -5.66
C ALA A 92 5.52 16.38 -6.75
N ASN A 93 6.30 17.41 -6.46
CA ASN A 93 6.59 18.47 -7.44
C ASN A 93 7.73 18.11 -8.39
N ASP A 94 8.51 17.07 -8.04
CA ASP A 94 9.67 16.62 -8.79
C ASP A 94 9.86 15.11 -8.73
N ARG A 95 10.79 14.58 -9.54
CA ARG A 95 11.15 13.16 -9.51
C ARG A 95 11.80 12.80 -8.19
N LEU A 96 11.33 11.72 -7.61
CA LEU A 96 11.79 11.24 -6.32
C LEU A 96 12.80 10.10 -6.49
N PHE A 97 13.74 9.99 -5.55
CA PHE A 97 14.50 8.76 -5.40
C PHE A 97 13.58 7.59 -5.01
N PRO A 98 13.94 6.33 -5.36
CA PRO A 98 13.08 5.16 -5.12
C PRO A 98 12.59 4.99 -3.69
N LEU A 99 13.36 5.44 -2.68
CA LEU A 99 12.97 5.40 -1.26
C LEU A 99 11.83 6.37 -0.90
N GLU A 100 11.62 7.40 -1.71
CA GLU A 100 10.55 8.39 -1.52
C GLU A 100 9.35 8.13 -2.46
N GLN A 101 9.50 7.23 -3.43
CA GLN A 101 8.44 6.87 -4.37
C GLN A 101 7.38 6.00 -3.72
N MET A 102 6.16 6.06 -4.24
CA MET A 102 5.03 5.26 -3.77
C MET A 102 4.92 3.94 -4.53
N PRO A 103 5.02 2.80 -3.84
CA PRO A 103 4.82 1.48 -4.44
C PRO A 103 3.33 1.16 -4.59
N VAL A 104 2.95 0.53 -5.70
CA VAL A 104 1.60 0.08 -6.03
C VAL A 104 1.65 -1.35 -6.55
N GLY A 105 0.78 -2.20 -6.05
CA GLY A 105 0.73 -3.64 -6.26
C GLY A 105 1.10 -4.41 -4.99
N GLY A 106 0.50 -5.56 -4.82
CA GLY A 106 0.74 -6.46 -3.70
C GLY A 106 -0.33 -6.42 -2.61
N ARG A 107 -0.06 -7.18 -1.56
CA ARG A 107 -0.98 -7.49 -0.47
C ARG A 107 -1.60 -6.26 0.20
N PHE A 108 -0.84 -5.18 0.33
CA PHE A 108 -1.24 -3.98 1.09
C PHE A 108 -1.74 -2.82 0.24
N SER A 109 -1.74 -2.96 -1.09
CA SER A 109 -2.18 -1.92 -2.02
C SER A 109 -3.21 -2.45 -3.01
N VAL A 110 -2.79 -3.03 -4.13
CA VAL A 110 -3.67 -3.64 -5.15
C VAL A 110 -3.38 -5.14 -5.20
N ARG A 111 -4.21 -5.92 -4.51
CA ARG A 111 -4.08 -7.39 -4.44
C ARG A 111 -4.30 -8.01 -5.82
N GLY A 112 -3.72 -9.17 -6.06
CA GLY A 112 -3.76 -9.80 -7.39
C GLY A 112 -2.56 -9.46 -8.25
N TYR A 113 -1.75 -8.47 -7.86
CA TYR A 113 -0.49 -8.11 -8.50
C TYR A 113 0.70 -8.40 -7.58
N ARG A 114 1.88 -8.53 -8.16
CA ARG A 114 3.13 -8.61 -7.38
C ARG A 114 3.33 -7.38 -6.53
N GLU A 115 4.06 -7.55 -5.43
CA GLU A 115 4.54 -6.42 -4.62
C GLU A 115 5.35 -5.47 -5.51
N ASN A 116 5.09 -4.17 -5.35
CA ASN A 116 5.81 -3.10 -6.04
C ASN A 116 5.76 -3.22 -7.59
N THR A 117 4.65 -3.70 -8.16
CA THR A 117 4.46 -3.76 -9.62
C THR A 117 4.68 -2.41 -10.28
N LEU A 118 4.23 -1.33 -9.64
CA LEU A 118 4.55 0.04 -10.01
C LEU A 118 5.28 0.71 -8.85
N VAL A 119 6.30 1.50 -9.14
CA VAL A 119 6.98 2.38 -8.19
C VAL A 119 7.15 3.73 -8.89
N ARG A 120 6.48 4.78 -8.41
CA ARG A 120 6.42 6.08 -9.08
C ARG A 120 6.41 7.22 -8.05
N ASP A 121 6.61 8.44 -8.56
CA ASP A 121 6.64 9.65 -7.73
C ASP A 121 5.25 9.96 -7.15
N ASP A 122 4.22 9.79 -7.98
CA ASP A 122 2.83 10.08 -7.67
C ASP A 122 1.99 8.83 -7.76
N ALA A 123 1.01 8.69 -6.87
CA ALA A 123 0.04 7.60 -6.94
C ALA A 123 -1.25 7.93 -6.20
N VAL A 124 -2.32 7.25 -6.62
CA VAL A 124 -3.60 7.15 -5.89
C VAL A 124 -3.95 5.69 -5.76
N LEU A 125 -4.31 5.28 -4.56
CA LEU A 125 -4.74 3.94 -4.20
C LEU A 125 -6.11 3.99 -3.55
N THR A 126 -7.00 3.08 -3.90
CA THR A 126 -8.26 2.86 -3.21
C THR A 126 -8.50 1.37 -3.02
N SER A 127 -9.08 1.00 -1.89
CA SER A 127 -9.46 -0.36 -1.58
C SER A 127 -10.77 -0.37 -0.82
N PHE A 128 -11.69 -1.19 -1.24
CA PHE A 128 -12.90 -1.49 -0.50
C PHE A 128 -12.95 -2.99 -0.22
N GLU A 129 -13.26 -3.36 1.03
CA GLU A 129 -13.35 -4.76 1.45
C GLU A 129 -14.57 -4.94 2.36
N SER A 130 -15.36 -5.98 2.10
CA SER A 130 -16.36 -6.47 3.03
C SER A 130 -15.88 -7.77 3.69
N ARG A 131 -16.13 -7.94 4.98
CA ARG A 131 -15.80 -9.14 5.76
C ARG A 131 -17.05 -9.69 6.39
N VAL A 132 -17.39 -10.91 6.00
CA VAL A 132 -18.54 -11.63 6.52
C VAL A 132 -18.04 -12.65 7.54
N PRO A 133 -18.44 -12.56 8.85
CA PRO A 133 -18.07 -13.55 9.84
C PRO A 133 -18.76 -14.89 9.54
N LEU A 134 -17.97 -15.95 9.38
CA LEU A 134 -18.46 -17.31 9.16
C LEU A 134 -18.52 -18.11 10.47
N LEU A 135 -17.51 -17.92 11.34
CA LEU A 135 -17.43 -18.57 12.64
C LEU A 135 -16.99 -17.56 13.69
N ARG A 136 -17.46 -17.75 14.93
CA ARG A 136 -17.07 -16.95 16.10
C ARG A 136 -16.56 -17.83 17.23
N PHE A 137 -15.71 -17.26 18.07
CA PHE A 137 -15.39 -17.85 19.37
C PHE A 137 -16.57 -17.72 20.35
N ALA A 138 -16.55 -18.47 21.44
CA ALA A 138 -17.52 -18.31 22.51
C ALA A 138 -17.51 -16.90 23.13
N SER A 139 -16.39 -16.18 23.03
CA SER A 139 -16.25 -14.76 23.43
C SER A 139 -16.99 -13.77 22.53
N GLY A 140 -17.52 -14.22 21.37
CA GLY A 140 -18.16 -13.38 20.38
C GLY A 140 -17.20 -12.79 19.32
N GLU A 141 -15.91 -12.99 19.48
CA GLU A 141 -14.90 -12.57 18.48
C GLU A 141 -15.01 -13.39 17.20
N ASP A 142 -14.77 -12.75 16.05
CA ASP A 142 -14.80 -13.42 14.74
C ASP A 142 -13.59 -14.36 14.62
N ARG A 143 -13.86 -15.66 14.46
CA ARG A 143 -12.85 -16.71 14.31
C ARG A 143 -12.47 -16.92 12.85
N LEU A 144 -13.48 -16.97 11.98
CA LEU A 144 -13.28 -17.12 10.54
C LEU A 144 -14.13 -16.10 9.82
N GLN A 145 -13.52 -15.35 8.94
CA GLN A 145 -14.19 -14.36 8.10
C GLN A 145 -13.94 -14.65 6.62
N PHE A 146 -14.96 -14.51 5.80
CA PHE A 146 -14.86 -14.44 4.36
C PHE A 146 -14.77 -12.97 3.94
N ALA A 147 -13.75 -12.64 3.16
CA ALA A 147 -13.52 -11.30 2.66
C ALA A 147 -13.77 -11.23 1.15
N GLN A 148 -14.38 -10.14 0.69
CA GLN A 148 -14.50 -9.78 -0.72
C GLN A 148 -13.93 -8.39 -0.88
N PHE A 149 -13.21 -8.13 -1.98
CA PHE A 149 -12.57 -6.83 -2.16
C PHE A 149 -12.55 -6.38 -3.61
N VAL A 150 -12.43 -5.07 -3.76
CA VAL A 150 -12.06 -4.39 -4.99
C VAL A 150 -10.95 -3.41 -4.67
N ASP A 151 -9.85 -3.48 -5.43
CA ASP A 151 -8.69 -2.60 -5.29
C ASP A 151 -8.43 -1.87 -6.60
N PHE A 152 -8.00 -0.62 -6.48
CA PHE A 152 -7.59 0.21 -7.61
C PHE A 152 -6.34 0.99 -7.23
N GLY A 153 -5.42 1.12 -8.18
CA GLY A 153 -4.23 1.94 -8.04
C GLY A 153 -3.81 2.55 -9.37
N ARG A 154 -3.43 3.81 -9.34
CA ARG A 154 -2.82 4.50 -10.47
C ARG A 154 -1.57 5.21 -9.99
N ALA A 155 -0.47 5.07 -10.75
CA ALA A 155 0.81 5.68 -10.42
C ALA A 155 1.44 6.31 -11.67
N TRP A 156 2.07 7.48 -11.49
CA TRP A 156 2.70 8.22 -12.58
C TRP A 156 3.96 8.96 -12.11
N ASN A 157 4.78 9.37 -13.06
CA ASN A 157 5.95 10.18 -12.77
C ASN A 157 5.54 11.65 -12.62
N ALA A 158 6.12 12.36 -11.65
CA ALA A 158 5.86 13.80 -11.44
C ALA A 158 6.31 14.63 -12.66
N LYS A 159 7.36 14.19 -13.34
CA LYS A 159 7.87 14.85 -14.56
C LYS A 159 8.20 13.83 -15.65
N GLY A 160 7.88 14.18 -16.89
CA GLY A 160 8.19 13.39 -18.08
C GLY A 160 7.17 12.30 -18.37
N HIS A 161 7.57 11.36 -19.20
CA HIS A 161 6.70 10.25 -19.63
C HIS A 161 6.52 9.22 -18.52
N THR A 162 5.28 8.77 -18.33
CA THR A 162 4.96 7.62 -17.45
C THR A 162 4.83 6.37 -18.33
N PRO A 163 5.71 5.38 -18.19
CA PRO A 163 5.59 4.15 -18.98
C PRO A 163 4.40 3.29 -18.52
N ASP A 164 3.80 2.57 -19.44
CA ASP A 164 2.79 1.57 -19.15
C ASP A 164 3.41 0.32 -18.48
N PRO A 165 2.66 -0.38 -17.63
CA PRO A 165 1.33 -0.02 -17.11
C PRO A 165 1.42 1.10 -16.06
N HIS A 166 0.39 1.94 -15.99
CA HIS A 166 0.28 2.98 -14.96
C HIS A 166 -0.99 2.84 -14.10
N THR A 167 -1.83 1.86 -14.40
CA THR A 167 -3.07 1.58 -13.67
C THR A 167 -3.18 0.09 -13.37
N LEU A 168 -3.50 -0.25 -12.13
CA LEU A 168 -3.80 -1.59 -11.67
C LEU A 168 -5.21 -1.61 -11.09
N ALA A 169 -5.98 -2.64 -11.39
CA ALA A 169 -7.30 -2.85 -10.81
C ALA A 169 -7.54 -4.34 -10.60
N SER A 170 -8.14 -4.71 -9.49
CA SER A 170 -8.44 -6.11 -9.17
C SER A 170 -9.71 -6.24 -8.35
N VAL A 171 -10.28 -7.43 -8.43
CA VAL A 171 -11.34 -7.91 -7.55
C VAL A 171 -10.92 -9.26 -6.98
N GLY A 172 -11.41 -9.61 -5.81
CA GLY A 172 -11.02 -10.90 -5.26
C GLY A 172 -11.71 -11.26 -3.97
N VAL A 173 -11.27 -12.39 -3.44
CA VAL A 173 -11.79 -12.98 -2.21
C VAL A 173 -10.66 -13.41 -1.29
N GLY A 174 -10.99 -13.60 -0.03
CA GLY A 174 -10.03 -14.08 0.96
C GLY A 174 -10.70 -14.75 2.14
N LEU A 175 -9.90 -15.50 2.88
CA LEU A 175 -10.25 -16.08 4.17
C LEU A 175 -9.29 -15.52 5.22
N ARG A 176 -9.85 -15.11 6.34
CA ARG A 176 -9.12 -14.61 7.51
C ARG A 176 -9.47 -15.50 8.70
N TRP A 177 -8.48 -16.21 9.19
CA TRP A 177 -8.65 -17.14 10.27
C TRP A 177 -7.86 -16.67 11.51
N THR A 178 -8.59 -16.23 12.54
CA THR A 178 -8.04 -15.97 13.86
C THR A 178 -7.89 -17.31 14.58
N ILE A 179 -6.65 -17.75 14.75
CA ILE A 179 -6.31 -19.05 15.35
C ILE A 179 -6.43 -18.95 16.87
N LEU A 180 -5.91 -17.86 17.44
CA LEU A 180 -5.99 -17.58 18.88
C LEU A 180 -6.81 -16.31 19.13
N PRO A 181 -7.63 -16.27 20.20
CA PRO A 181 -8.41 -15.09 20.57
C PRO A 181 -7.55 -13.83 20.69
N GLN A 182 -8.20 -12.65 20.65
CA GLN A 182 -7.57 -11.32 20.69
C GLN A 182 -6.57 -11.10 19.55
N GLU A 183 -6.80 -11.76 18.41
CA GLU A 183 -5.93 -11.69 17.21
C GLU A 183 -4.45 -12.04 17.45
N ARG A 184 -4.14 -12.78 18.51
CA ARG A 184 -2.76 -13.16 18.88
C ARG A 184 -2.08 -14.03 17.83
N ALA A 185 -2.85 -14.83 17.08
CA ALA A 185 -2.38 -15.54 15.90
C ALA A 185 -3.46 -15.49 14.82
N ARG A 186 -3.12 -14.98 13.64
CA ARG A 186 -4.04 -14.84 12.50
C ARG A 186 -3.37 -15.27 11.21
N PHE A 187 -4.04 -16.16 10.48
CA PHE A 187 -3.67 -16.56 9.12
C PHE A 187 -4.64 -15.93 8.12
N GLU A 188 -4.10 -15.41 7.03
CA GLU A 188 -4.88 -14.83 5.95
C GLU A 188 -4.43 -15.38 4.61
N VAL A 189 -5.39 -15.73 3.77
CA VAL A 189 -5.17 -16.05 2.36
C VAL A 189 -6.10 -15.19 1.51
N TYR A 190 -5.55 -14.57 0.47
CA TYR A 190 -6.31 -13.79 -0.50
C TYR A 190 -5.96 -14.24 -1.90
N TRP A 191 -6.97 -14.27 -2.75
CA TRP A 191 -6.82 -14.42 -4.18
C TRP A 191 -7.45 -13.22 -4.88
N GLY A 192 -6.70 -12.57 -5.76
CA GLY A 192 -7.11 -11.41 -6.54
C GLY A 192 -7.00 -11.66 -8.03
N GLN A 193 -8.10 -11.42 -8.75
CA GLN A 193 -8.14 -11.42 -10.20
C GLN A 193 -7.72 -10.05 -10.72
N GLN A 194 -6.67 -10.00 -11.51
CA GLN A 194 -6.25 -8.80 -12.23
C GLN A 194 -7.30 -8.42 -13.29
N LEU A 195 -7.75 -7.17 -13.29
CA LEU A 195 -8.63 -6.62 -14.33
C LEU A 195 -7.81 -5.98 -15.47
N ASN A 196 -6.64 -5.45 -15.15
CA ASN A 196 -5.66 -4.95 -16.11
C ASN A 196 -4.49 -5.92 -16.12
N HIS A 197 -4.35 -6.69 -17.19
CA HIS A 197 -3.29 -7.70 -17.25
C HIS A 197 -1.92 -7.06 -17.37
N VAL A 198 -1.06 -7.26 -16.39
CA VAL A 198 0.35 -6.86 -16.42
C VAL A 198 1.17 -8.11 -16.68
N ARG A 199 1.86 -8.13 -17.83
CA ARG A 199 2.80 -9.21 -18.14
C ARG A 199 3.92 -9.18 -17.11
N GLY A 200 3.96 -10.14 -16.24
CA GLY A 200 4.97 -10.31 -15.21
C GLY A 200 5.45 -11.72 -15.19
N GLY A 201 6.70 -11.88 -14.96
CA GLY A 201 7.55 -12.97 -14.53
C GLY A 201 7.12 -14.44 -14.62
N GLU A 202 8.04 -15.26 -14.28
CA GLU A 202 7.99 -16.72 -14.36
C GLU A 202 7.14 -17.32 -13.21
N GLY A 203 5.80 -17.39 -13.42
CA GLY A 203 4.89 -18.34 -12.79
C GLY A 203 5.03 -18.64 -11.28
N ASN A 204 5.07 -17.64 -10.39
CA ASN A 204 4.98 -17.88 -8.96
C ASN A 204 3.56 -17.58 -8.42
N MET A 205 3.34 -17.82 -7.11
CA MET A 205 2.03 -17.64 -6.47
C MET A 205 1.50 -16.20 -6.59
N GLN A 206 2.36 -15.18 -6.57
CA GLN A 206 1.95 -13.79 -6.73
C GLN A 206 1.46 -13.49 -8.15
N ASP A 207 2.02 -14.15 -9.17
CA ASP A 207 1.56 -14.02 -10.57
C ASP A 207 0.17 -14.60 -10.76
N HIS A 208 -0.19 -15.58 -9.93
CA HIS A 208 -1.54 -16.15 -9.85
C HIS A 208 -2.46 -15.36 -8.89
N GLY A 209 -2.01 -14.22 -8.39
CA GLY A 209 -2.80 -13.36 -7.52
C GLY A 209 -2.99 -13.85 -6.09
N ILE A 210 -2.19 -14.82 -5.64
CA ILE A 210 -2.31 -15.43 -4.31
C ILE A 210 -1.38 -14.71 -3.33
N HIS A 211 -1.96 -14.26 -2.22
CA HIS A 211 -1.25 -13.62 -1.11
C HIS A 211 -1.53 -14.36 0.19
N LEU A 212 -0.47 -14.69 0.92
CA LEU A 212 -0.53 -15.38 2.22
C LEU A 212 0.10 -14.50 3.30
N GLN A 213 -0.49 -14.49 4.49
CA GLN A 213 0.08 -13.81 5.65
C GLN A 213 -0.21 -14.59 6.92
N LEU A 214 0.81 -14.77 7.75
CA LEU A 214 0.68 -15.22 9.14
C LEU A 214 1.18 -14.09 10.04
N VAL A 215 0.34 -13.68 10.99
CA VAL A 215 0.68 -12.70 12.02
C VAL A 215 0.61 -13.40 13.37
N VAL A 216 1.69 -13.34 14.12
CA VAL A 216 1.76 -13.86 15.50
C VAL A 216 2.26 -12.73 16.38
N GLN A 217 1.49 -12.43 17.43
CA GLN A 217 1.88 -11.45 18.46
C GLN A 217 2.41 -12.20 19.69
N ALA A 218 3.67 -11.99 20.01
CA ALA A 218 4.24 -12.42 21.28
C ALA A 218 3.72 -11.52 22.41
N LEU A 219 3.57 -12.10 23.60
CA LEU A 219 3.21 -11.38 24.84
C LEU A 219 4.42 -10.65 25.38
#